data_03c77f903ae6dca89c9fe6f94aab5c92
#
_entry.id   03c77f903ae6dca89c9fe6f94aab5c92
#
_cell.length_a   1.000
_cell.length_b   1.000
_cell.length_c   1.000
_cell.angle_alpha   90.00
_cell.angle_beta   90.00
_cell.angle_gamma   90.00
#
_symmetry.space_group_name_H-M   'P 1'
#
loop_
_entity.id
_entity.type
_entity.pdbx_description
1 polymer ?
#
loop_
_entity_poly.entity_id
_entity_poly.type
_entity_poly.pdbx_seq_one_letter_code
_entity_poly.pdbx_strand_id
1 'polypeptide(L)'
;MLKTTSQLSILIILFTLLSCKATKDVTSKKVASSNVKGVWVTNVASTALDSRAKITETVNLCKKSGITDIYVVTWNKGRTLYYSKVMKDIFNAPIMERFGERDPLQEMIEEGHKSGLRVHAWFEFGFASSYSENGGEIVKKFPHWKAIDNKGNLVSKNGFEWMNAMDPEVQNFVKSLVLEVVKNYDVDGIQGDDRLPAMPSLGGYDDYTLNLYKKEHQGNLPPNDYKDPNWLTWRADKLTVFLGELYKEVKAIKPKMIVSMAPSIHPWAKEEYLQDWPSWLEKGYCDYVIPQVYRKTIESYTSTLESQLDYLPKKQKNKFFSGVLLQVNGINPSQDFLKAMIETNRKLGIQGESFFFYEGLKAFPDYFSKEYSNK
;
A
#
# COMPACT_ATOMS: atom_id res chain seq x y z
N MET A 1 33.06 42.35 84.39
CA MET A 1 32.69 42.59 83.01
C MET A 1 32.39 41.29 82.35
N LEU A 2 31.20 40.80 82.37
CA LEU A 2 30.78 39.56 81.78
C LEU A 2 30.14 39.87 80.46
N LYS A 3 30.63 39.20 79.38
CA LYS A 3 29.97 39.16 78.11
C LYS A 3 29.25 37.83 77.94
N THR A 4 27.95 37.88 77.90
CA THR A 4 27.07 36.76 77.60
C THR A 4 26.97 36.63 76.08
N THR A 5 27.34 35.47 75.57
CA THR A 5 27.14 35.07 74.18
C THR A 5 25.92 34.20 74.06
N SER A 6 24.93 34.68 73.38
CA SER A 6 23.70 33.98 73.01
C SER A 6 23.99 33.04 71.82
N GLN A 7 23.78 31.71 71.99
CA GLN A 7 23.80 30.75 70.91
C GLN A 7 22.41 30.66 70.26
N LEU A 8 22.36 31.00 69.01
CA LEU A 8 21.17 30.88 68.17
C LEU A 8 21.25 29.55 67.41
N SER A 9 20.45 28.58 67.85
CA SER A 9 20.34 27.28 67.16
C SER A 9 19.47 27.42 65.92
N ILE A 10 20.07 27.32 64.75
CA ILE A 10 19.35 27.27 63.46
C ILE A 10 18.95 25.82 63.17
N LEU A 11 17.67 25.54 63.25
CA LEU A 11 17.07 24.28 62.87
C LEU A 11 16.90 24.23 61.31
N ILE A 12 17.78 23.51 60.63
CA ILE A 12 17.66 23.31 59.18
C ILE A 12 16.67 22.17 58.94
N ILE A 13 15.48 22.48 58.51
CA ILE A 13 14.49 21.51 58.03
C ILE A 13 14.82 21.15 56.57
N LEU A 14 15.35 19.92 56.39
CA LEU A 14 15.65 19.37 55.07
C LEU A 14 14.35 18.86 54.44
N PHE A 15 13.72 19.66 53.54
CA PHE A 15 12.61 19.21 52.71
C PHE A 15 13.18 18.32 51.58
N THR A 16 13.13 17.03 51.72
CA THR A 16 13.36 16.09 50.62
C THR A 16 12.13 16.06 49.72
N LEU A 17 12.18 16.80 48.59
CA LEU A 17 11.22 16.67 47.51
C LEU A 17 11.42 15.30 46.82
N LEU A 18 10.62 14.32 47.21
CA LEU A 18 10.43 13.10 46.38
C LEU A 18 9.70 13.51 45.13
N SER A 19 10.44 13.81 44.05
CA SER A 19 9.90 13.95 42.73
C SER A 19 9.62 12.51 42.18
N CYS A 20 8.40 12.01 42.40
CA CYS A 20 7.87 10.89 41.65
C CYS A 20 7.75 11.32 40.18
N LYS A 21 8.77 11.03 39.36
CA LYS A 21 8.59 10.95 37.91
C LYS A 21 7.68 9.75 37.62
N ALA A 22 6.39 10.03 37.50
CA ALA A 22 5.49 9.09 36.84
C ALA A 22 5.94 9.00 35.38
N THR A 23 6.76 8.03 35.06
CA THR A 23 6.93 7.54 33.69
C THR A 23 5.55 7.03 33.27
N LYS A 24 4.80 7.85 32.54
CA LYS A 24 3.69 7.37 31.76
C LYS A 24 4.28 6.35 30.79
N ASP A 25 4.15 5.07 31.12
CA ASP A 25 4.22 4.01 30.16
C ASP A 25 3.19 4.35 29.08
N VAL A 26 3.67 4.90 27.98
CA VAL A 26 2.96 4.93 26.72
C VAL A 26 3.00 3.49 26.25
N THR A 27 2.17 2.64 26.86
CA THR A 27 1.77 1.40 26.22
C THR A 27 1.15 1.84 24.90
N SER A 28 1.93 1.71 23.83
CA SER A 28 1.42 1.76 22.48
C SER A 28 0.30 0.73 22.44
N LYS A 29 -0.95 1.16 22.56
CA LYS A 29 -2.06 0.31 22.15
C LYS A 29 -1.71 -0.09 20.71
N LYS A 30 -1.19 -1.33 20.55
CA LYS A 30 -1.14 -1.98 19.25
C LYS A 30 -2.47 -1.63 18.60
N VAL A 31 -2.43 -0.95 17.47
CA VAL A 31 -3.59 -0.86 16.58
C VAL A 31 -3.92 -2.32 16.32
N ALA A 32 -4.92 -2.84 17.04
CA ALA A 32 -5.41 -4.18 16.79
C ALA A 32 -5.80 -4.14 15.32
N SER A 33 -5.21 -5.01 14.52
CA SER A 33 -5.69 -5.25 13.17
C SER A 33 -7.11 -5.81 13.33
N SER A 34 -8.07 -4.90 13.43
CA SER A 34 -9.48 -5.25 13.35
C SER A 34 -9.65 -5.97 12.02
N ASN A 35 -10.45 -7.02 12.02
CA ASN A 35 -10.76 -7.80 10.84
C ASN A 35 -10.95 -6.88 9.64
N VAL A 36 -10.08 -7.01 8.63
CA VAL A 36 -10.21 -6.24 7.40
C VAL A 36 -11.28 -6.90 6.54
N LYS A 37 -12.37 -6.18 6.29
CA LYS A 37 -13.38 -6.53 5.29
C LYS A 37 -13.31 -5.46 4.21
N GLY A 38 -12.35 -5.63 3.29
CA GLY A 38 -11.96 -4.60 2.34
C GLY A 38 -12.60 -4.75 0.96
N VAL A 39 -12.62 -3.64 0.21
CA VAL A 39 -12.94 -3.66 -1.22
C VAL A 39 -12.12 -2.61 -1.95
N TRP A 40 -11.62 -2.97 -3.14
CA TRP A 40 -10.97 -2.01 -4.04
C TRP A 40 -12.01 -1.31 -4.90
N VAL A 41 -11.91 0.03 -4.96
CA VAL A 41 -12.72 0.90 -5.82
C VAL A 41 -11.79 1.53 -6.84
N THR A 42 -11.93 1.12 -8.10
CA THR A 42 -11.11 1.59 -9.22
C THR A 42 -11.88 2.57 -10.11
N ASN A 43 -11.15 3.34 -10.92
CA ASN A 43 -11.69 4.18 -11.98
C ASN A 43 -11.67 3.49 -13.36
N VAL A 44 -11.25 2.23 -13.43
CA VAL A 44 -11.24 1.43 -14.67
C VAL A 44 -12.35 0.40 -14.60
N ALA A 45 -13.12 0.25 -15.67
CA ALA A 45 -14.29 -0.64 -15.75
C ALA A 45 -15.29 -0.43 -14.59
N SER A 46 -15.39 0.80 -14.08
CA SER A 46 -16.30 1.20 -13.01
C SER A 46 -16.71 2.68 -13.16
N THR A 47 -17.93 2.97 -12.78
CA THR A 47 -18.46 4.34 -12.69
C THR A 47 -18.55 4.86 -11.26
N ALA A 48 -17.99 4.12 -10.30
CA ALA A 48 -18.09 4.41 -8.87
C ALA A 48 -17.62 5.83 -8.46
N LEU A 49 -16.67 6.39 -9.22
CA LEU A 49 -16.07 7.71 -8.97
C LEU A 49 -16.57 8.82 -9.90
N ASP A 50 -17.51 8.55 -10.81
CA ASP A 50 -17.90 9.50 -11.86
C ASP A 50 -18.73 10.69 -11.35
N SER A 51 -19.35 10.58 -10.19
CA SER A 51 -20.05 11.68 -9.52
C SER A 51 -20.12 11.48 -8.03
N ARG A 52 -20.36 12.55 -7.27
CA ARG A 52 -20.58 12.43 -5.81
C ARG A 52 -21.77 11.50 -5.48
N ALA A 53 -22.83 11.53 -6.28
CA ALA A 53 -23.96 10.62 -6.13
C ALA A 53 -23.52 9.14 -6.29
N LYS A 54 -22.65 8.85 -7.27
CA LYS A 54 -22.08 7.50 -7.45
C LYS A 54 -21.18 7.09 -6.31
N ILE A 55 -20.39 8.00 -5.74
CA ILE A 55 -19.58 7.75 -4.55
C ILE A 55 -20.49 7.43 -3.35
N THR A 56 -21.56 8.21 -3.15
CA THR A 56 -22.54 7.93 -2.07
C THR A 56 -23.21 6.56 -2.26
N GLU A 57 -23.61 6.20 -3.49
CA GLU A 57 -24.16 4.87 -3.83
C GLU A 57 -23.14 3.76 -3.51
N THR A 58 -21.87 3.97 -3.88
CA THR A 58 -20.76 3.04 -3.62
C THR A 58 -20.56 2.80 -2.13
N VAL A 59 -20.48 3.85 -1.35
CA VAL A 59 -20.31 3.79 0.11
C VAL A 59 -21.51 3.09 0.78
N ASN A 60 -22.72 3.41 0.36
CA ASN A 60 -23.93 2.78 0.88
C ASN A 60 -23.96 1.27 0.61
N LEU A 61 -23.57 0.85 -0.61
CA LEU A 61 -23.47 -0.57 -0.93
C LEU A 61 -22.38 -1.25 -0.10
N CYS A 62 -21.19 -0.64 0.03
CA CYS A 62 -20.12 -1.16 0.87
C CYS A 62 -20.60 -1.35 2.33
N LYS A 63 -21.25 -0.33 2.91
CA LYS A 63 -21.79 -0.40 4.27
C LYS A 63 -22.81 -1.54 4.40
N LYS A 64 -23.78 -1.63 3.49
CA LYS A 64 -24.79 -2.69 3.47
C LYS A 64 -24.16 -4.08 3.32
N SER A 65 -23.04 -4.17 2.62
CA SER A 65 -22.29 -5.42 2.39
C SER A 65 -21.39 -5.83 3.56
N GLY A 66 -21.36 -5.09 4.67
CA GLY A 66 -20.51 -5.38 5.81
C GLY A 66 -19.00 -5.08 5.56
N ILE A 67 -18.70 -4.27 4.54
CA ILE A 67 -17.34 -3.77 4.28
C ILE A 67 -16.96 -2.78 5.38
N THR A 68 -15.70 -2.81 5.78
CA THR A 68 -15.12 -1.91 6.78
C THR A 68 -14.07 -0.98 6.21
N ASP A 69 -13.43 -1.38 5.09
CA ASP A 69 -12.31 -0.69 4.48
C ASP A 69 -12.51 -0.51 2.98
N ILE A 70 -12.43 0.73 2.51
CA ILE A 70 -12.45 1.07 1.08
C ILE A 70 -11.03 1.46 0.66
N TYR A 71 -10.46 0.72 -0.31
CA TYR A 71 -9.20 1.07 -0.97
C TYR A 71 -9.54 1.79 -2.27
N VAL A 72 -9.54 3.12 -2.24
CA VAL A 72 -9.90 3.93 -3.41
C VAL A 72 -8.67 4.32 -4.21
N VAL A 73 -8.72 4.08 -5.52
CA VAL A 73 -7.63 4.46 -6.42
C VAL A 73 -7.36 5.96 -6.38
N THR A 74 -6.10 6.33 -6.21
CA THR A 74 -5.64 7.73 -6.15
C THR A 74 -4.59 8.07 -7.18
N TRP A 75 -3.90 7.07 -7.73
CA TRP A 75 -2.86 7.20 -8.73
C TRP A 75 -3.05 6.16 -9.84
N ASN A 76 -3.35 6.61 -11.06
CA ASN A 76 -3.61 5.73 -12.19
C ASN A 76 -3.22 6.43 -13.50
N LYS A 77 -2.56 5.71 -14.43
CA LYS A 77 -2.15 6.20 -15.76
C LYS A 77 -1.44 7.55 -15.74
N GLY A 78 -0.48 7.72 -14.84
CA GLY A 78 0.29 8.96 -14.73
C GLY A 78 -0.52 10.18 -14.30
N ARG A 79 -1.70 9.98 -13.67
CA ARG A 79 -2.58 11.04 -13.16
C ARG A 79 -3.08 10.71 -11.75
N THR A 80 -3.28 11.76 -10.96
CA THR A 80 -3.90 11.66 -9.64
C THR A 80 -5.43 11.79 -9.74
N LEU A 81 -6.14 11.14 -8.82
CA LEU A 81 -7.59 11.26 -8.65
C LEU A 81 -7.91 12.14 -7.43
N TYR A 82 -7.01 13.05 -7.12
CA TYR A 82 -7.10 14.08 -6.09
C TYR A 82 -6.33 15.31 -6.58
N TYR A 83 -6.60 16.49 -6.00
CA TYR A 83 -5.87 17.70 -6.34
C TYR A 83 -4.43 17.64 -5.84
N SER A 84 -3.50 17.38 -6.75
CA SER A 84 -2.08 17.28 -6.47
C SER A 84 -1.33 18.55 -6.86
N LYS A 85 -0.69 19.17 -5.87
CA LYS A 85 0.26 20.27 -6.14
C LYS A 85 1.50 19.76 -6.86
N VAL A 86 1.95 18.55 -6.54
CA VAL A 86 3.10 17.89 -7.20
C VAL A 86 2.84 17.76 -8.70
N MET A 87 1.68 17.23 -9.08
CA MET A 87 1.33 17.07 -10.49
C MET A 87 1.06 18.41 -11.18
N LYS A 88 0.48 19.39 -10.48
CA LYS A 88 0.33 20.76 -11.00
C LYS A 88 1.68 21.40 -11.32
N ASP A 89 2.59 21.36 -10.37
CA ASP A 89 3.89 22.06 -10.50
C ASP A 89 4.76 21.39 -11.58
N ILE A 90 4.73 20.08 -11.70
CA ILE A 90 5.59 19.34 -12.65
C ILE A 90 4.95 19.24 -14.02
N PHE A 91 3.66 18.92 -14.12
CA PHE A 91 2.98 18.57 -15.39
C PHE A 91 1.88 19.55 -15.77
N ASN A 92 1.58 20.57 -14.96
CA ASN A 92 0.43 21.46 -15.10
C ASN A 92 -0.92 20.69 -15.21
N ALA A 93 -1.00 19.52 -14.58
CA ALA A 93 -2.15 18.61 -14.58
C ALA A 93 -2.49 18.19 -13.14
N PRO A 94 -3.18 19.06 -12.36
CA PRO A 94 -3.37 18.87 -10.93
C PRO A 94 -4.23 17.65 -10.57
N ILE A 95 -5.06 17.20 -11.49
CA ILE A 95 -5.94 16.04 -11.33
C ILE A 95 -6.21 15.42 -12.70
N MET A 96 -6.71 14.19 -12.74
CA MET A 96 -7.15 13.54 -13.97
C MET A 96 -8.30 14.35 -14.60
N GLU A 97 -8.15 14.76 -15.86
CA GLU A 97 -9.01 15.73 -16.57
C GLU A 97 -10.51 15.40 -16.49
N ARG A 98 -10.88 14.11 -16.55
CA ARG A 98 -12.29 13.69 -16.52
C ARG A 98 -13.04 14.08 -15.23
N PHE A 99 -12.33 14.40 -14.16
CA PHE A 99 -12.95 14.82 -12.89
C PHE A 99 -13.20 16.32 -12.80
N GLY A 100 -12.61 17.13 -13.70
CA GLY A 100 -12.81 18.58 -13.72
C GLY A 100 -12.42 19.23 -12.40
N GLU A 101 -13.37 19.92 -11.77
CA GLU A 101 -13.17 20.59 -10.47
C GLU A 101 -13.52 19.70 -9.26
N ARG A 102 -13.84 18.43 -9.48
CA ARG A 102 -14.16 17.50 -8.39
C ARG A 102 -12.89 16.84 -7.85
N ASP A 103 -12.90 16.53 -6.55
CA ASP A 103 -11.88 15.72 -5.88
C ASP A 103 -12.50 14.39 -5.41
N PRO A 104 -12.42 13.32 -6.21
CA PRO A 104 -13.02 12.02 -5.87
C PRO A 104 -12.48 11.40 -4.58
N LEU A 105 -11.20 11.65 -4.24
CA LEU A 105 -10.62 11.16 -2.99
C LEU A 105 -11.27 11.86 -1.79
N GLN A 106 -11.38 13.19 -1.82
CA GLN A 106 -12.01 13.96 -0.76
C GLN A 106 -13.49 13.56 -0.59
N GLU A 107 -14.21 13.43 -1.70
CA GLU A 107 -15.62 12.99 -1.67
C GLU A 107 -15.77 11.58 -1.08
N MET A 108 -14.87 10.65 -1.42
CA MET A 108 -14.89 9.29 -0.85
C MET A 108 -14.60 9.27 0.65
N ILE A 109 -13.66 10.10 1.11
CA ILE A 109 -13.35 10.24 2.54
C ILE A 109 -14.58 10.74 3.30
N GLU A 110 -15.20 11.81 2.82
CA GLU A 110 -16.38 12.41 3.49
C GLU A 110 -17.54 11.42 3.61
N GLU A 111 -17.90 10.75 2.51
CA GLU A 111 -19.01 9.79 2.52
C GLU A 111 -18.66 8.51 3.28
N GLY A 112 -17.41 8.03 3.16
CA GLY A 112 -16.91 6.84 3.88
C GLY A 112 -16.93 7.06 5.39
N HIS A 113 -16.37 8.16 5.89
CA HIS A 113 -16.33 8.47 7.31
C HIS A 113 -17.73 8.72 7.89
N LYS A 114 -18.59 9.43 7.15
CA LYS A 114 -20.02 9.61 7.52
C LYS A 114 -20.73 8.27 7.71
N SER A 115 -20.33 7.24 6.95
CA SER A 115 -20.88 5.89 7.03
C SER A 115 -20.14 4.98 8.02
N GLY A 116 -19.06 5.46 8.67
CA GLY A 116 -18.22 4.70 9.60
C GLY A 116 -17.29 3.70 8.93
N LEU A 117 -16.92 3.93 7.67
CA LEU A 117 -15.97 3.12 6.92
C LEU A 117 -14.60 3.79 6.92
N ARG A 118 -13.53 2.99 6.95
CA ARG A 118 -12.17 3.48 6.73
C ARG A 118 -11.92 3.66 5.23
N VAL A 119 -11.22 4.74 4.88
CA VAL A 119 -10.86 5.04 3.50
C VAL A 119 -9.34 5.08 3.36
N HIS A 120 -8.82 4.24 2.48
CA HIS A 120 -7.40 4.12 2.20
C HIS A 120 -7.10 4.61 0.79
N ALA A 121 -6.09 5.46 0.65
CA ALA A 121 -5.61 5.92 -0.65
C ALA A 121 -4.78 4.80 -1.31
N TRP A 122 -5.28 4.25 -2.42
CA TRP A 122 -4.65 3.15 -3.14
C TRP A 122 -3.87 3.68 -4.35
N PHE A 123 -2.54 3.52 -4.31
CA PHE A 123 -1.61 3.93 -5.35
C PHE A 123 -1.43 2.80 -6.38
N GLU A 124 -2.48 2.52 -7.13
CA GLU A 124 -2.58 1.38 -8.05
C GLU A 124 -1.44 1.31 -9.06
N PHE A 125 -1.09 2.43 -9.70
CA PHE A 125 -0.05 2.45 -10.73
C PHE A 125 1.37 2.44 -10.16
N GLY A 126 1.58 2.88 -8.91
CA GLY A 126 2.90 2.86 -8.29
C GLY A 126 3.99 3.45 -9.18
N PHE A 127 4.97 2.63 -9.57
CA PHE A 127 6.06 3.00 -10.49
C PHE A 127 5.74 2.79 -11.97
N ALA A 128 4.55 2.33 -12.35
CA ALA A 128 4.12 2.36 -13.74
C ALA A 128 3.79 3.80 -14.16
N SER A 129 4.30 4.23 -15.31
CA SER A 129 4.09 5.58 -15.87
C SER A 129 2.84 5.67 -16.73
N SER A 130 2.53 4.60 -17.48
CA SER A 130 1.46 4.59 -18.48
C SER A 130 1.00 3.17 -18.79
N TYR A 131 -0.01 3.07 -19.67
CA TYR A 131 -0.51 1.80 -20.18
C TYR A 131 -0.64 1.86 -21.69
N SER A 132 0.24 1.19 -22.43
CA SER A 132 0.30 1.15 -23.91
C SER A 132 0.40 2.55 -24.55
N GLU A 133 1.17 3.47 -23.93
CA GLU A 133 1.35 4.87 -24.36
C GLU A 133 2.83 5.26 -24.52
N ASN A 134 3.71 4.24 -24.65
CA ASN A 134 5.17 4.41 -24.77
C ASN A 134 5.80 5.25 -23.64
N GLY A 135 5.37 4.99 -22.40
CA GLY A 135 5.82 5.70 -21.19
C GLY A 135 5.01 6.93 -20.82
N GLY A 136 4.09 7.36 -21.70
CA GLY A 136 3.18 8.48 -21.45
C GLY A 136 3.86 9.82 -21.24
N GLU A 137 3.14 10.79 -20.67
CA GLU A 137 3.62 12.15 -20.42
C GLU A 137 4.82 12.21 -19.46
N ILE A 138 4.90 11.28 -18.53
CA ILE A 138 5.98 11.26 -17.52
C ILE A 138 7.30 10.96 -18.21
N VAL A 139 7.38 9.87 -18.96
CA VAL A 139 8.60 9.45 -19.67
C VAL A 139 8.94 10.41 -20.81
N LYS A 140 7.93 11.00 -21.45
CA LYS A 140 8.15 12.05 -22.46
C LYS A 140 8.85 13.26 -21.86
N LYS A 141 8.46 13.68 -20.64
CA LYS A 141 9.06 14.83 -19.96
C LYS A 141 10.41 14.49 -19.33
N PHE A 142 10.54 13.30 -18.76
CA PHE A 142 11.75 12.81 -18.09
C PHE A 142 12.24 11.51 -18.74
N PRO A 143 12.87 11.56 -19.93
CA PRO A 143 13.30 10.35 -20.64
C PRO A 143 14.28 9.46 -19.87
N HIS A 144 15.05 10.04 -18.93
CA HIS A 144 15.99 9.34 -18.08
C HIS A 144 15.31 8.53 -16.95
N TRP A 145 14.02 8.76 -16.70
CA TRP A 145 13.25 7.98 -15.72
C TRP A 145 12.80 6.62 -16.23
N LYS A 146 13.07 6.28 -17.49
CA LYS A 146 12.70 4.97 -18.06
C LYS A 146 13.34 3.82 -17.29
N ALA A 147 12.57 2.81 -16.92
CA ALA A 147 13.13 1.51 -16.67
C ALA A 147 13.59 0.89 -18.00
N ILE A 148 14.82 0.43 -18.09
CA ILE A 148 15.42 -0.12 -19.32
C ILE A 148 15.71 -1.60 -19.12
N ASP A 149 15.36 -2.42 -20.14
CA ASP A 149 15.68 -3.83 -20.19
C ASP A 149 17.12 -4.08 -20.69
N ASN A 150 17.57 -5.34 -20.66
CA ASN A 150 18.92 -5.74 -21.11
C ASN A 150 19.15 -5.60 -22.61
N LYS A 151 18.15 -5.14 -23.38
CA LYS A 151 18.25 -4.86 -24.84
C LYS A 151 18.18 -3.34 -25.13
N GLY A 152 18.08 -2.52 -24.09
CA GLY A 152 17.98 -1.07 -24.22
C GLY A 152 16.56 -0.52 -24.47
N ASN A 153 15.51 -1.36 -24.32
CA ASN A 153 14.13 -0.93 -24.53
C ASN A 153 13.50 -0.44 -23.22
N LEU A 154 12.49 0.44 -23.36
CA LEU A 154 11.58 0.76 -22.25
C LEU A 154 10.91 -0.52 -21.75
N VAL A 155 11.00 -0.77 -20.45
CA VAL A 155 10.33 -1.91 -19.82
C VAL A 155 8.83 -1.78 -19.96
N SER A 156 8.22 -2.75 -20.67
CA SER A 156 6.78 -2.93 -20.77
C SER A 156 6.41 -4.35 -20.36
N LYS A 157 5.41 -4.48 -19.50
CA LYS A 157 4.90 -5.79 -19.06
C LYS A 157 3.40 -5.72 -18.82
N ASN A 158 2.67 -6.61 -19.47
CA ASN A 158 1.20 -6.65 -19.44
C ASN A 158 0.55 -5.31 -19.84
N GLY A 159 1.16 -4.57 -20.78
CA GLY A 159 0.71 -3.25 -21.23
C GLY A 159 1.13 -2.08 -20.32
N PHE A 160 1.59 -2.34 -19.11
CA PHE A 160 2.15 -1.30 -18.24
C PHE A 160 3.58 -0.97 -18.65
N GLU A 161 3.91 0.30 -18.68
CA GLU A 161 5.23 0.85 -18.97
C GLU A 161 5.79 1.49 -17.71
N TRP A 162 7.11 1.36 -17.48
CA TRP A 162 7.66 1.52 -16.15
C TRP A 162 8.73 2.61 -16.06
N MET A 163 8.64 3.36 -14.96
CA MET A 163 9.75 4.20 -14.48
C MET A 163 10.78 3.32 -13.76
N ASN A 164 12.03 3.78 -13.75
CA ASN A 164 13.10 3.14 -13.00
C ASN A 164 12.90 3.30 -11.49
N ALA A 165 12.36 2.28 -10.84
CA ALA A 165 12.11 2.30 -9.41
C ALA A 165 13.38 2.25 -8.54
N MET A 166 14.58 2.11 -9.15
CA MET A 166 15.87 2.21 -8.46
C MET A 166 16.38 3.65 -8.39
N ASP A 167 15.91 4.54 -9.29
CA ASP A 167 16.34 5.93 -9.37
C ASP A 167 15.74 6.77 -8.23
N PRO A 168 16.56 7.47 -7.42
CA PRO A 168 16.06 8.29 -6.32
C PRO A 168 15.16 9.45 -6.78
N GLU A 169 15.34 9.99 -7.99
CA GLU A 169 14.44 11.02 -8.51
C GLU A 169 13.03 10.45 -8.71
N VAL A 170 12.93 9.26 -9.32
CA VAL A 170 11.67 8.54 -9.51
C VAL A 170 11.06 8.14 -8.17
N GLN A 171 11.88 7.62 -7.24
CA GLN A 171 11.44 7.29 -5.90
C GLN A 171 10.89 8.50 -5.16
N ASN A 172 11.58 9.64 -5.22
CA ASN A 172 11.14 10.89 -4.59
C ASN A 172 9.87 11.44 -5.23
N PHE A 173 9.72 11.32 -6.56
CA PHE A 173 8.48 11.70 -7.24
C PHE A 173 7.29 10.89 -6.72
N VAL A 174 7.36 9.56 -6.76
CA VAL A 174 6.26 8.68 -6.29
C VAL A 174 6.01 8.88 -4.79
N LYS A 175 7.07 8.97 -3.99
CA LYS A 175 6.98 9.24 -2.56
C LYS A 175 6.30 10.59 -2.27
N SER A 176 6.59 11.63 -3.06
CA SER A 176 5.97 12.95 -2.89
C SER A 176 4.46 12.92 -3.10
N LEU A 177 3.95 12.12 -4.05
CA LEU A 177 2.52 11.91 -4.25
C LEU A 177 1.87 11.23 -3.05
N VAL A 178 2.51 10.20 -2.49
CA VAL A 178 2.01 9.52 -1.29
C VAL A 178 1.98 10.46 -0.09
N LEU A 179 3.09 11.18 0.15
CA LEU A 179 3.22 12.08 1.30
C LEU A 179 2.32 13.31 1.19
N GLU A 180 1.99 13.75 -0.02
CA GLU A 180 1.01 14.80 -0.28
C GLU A 180 -0.38 14.37 0.22
N VAL A 181 -0.83 13.15 -0.09
CA VAL A 181 -2.08 12.60 0.43
C VAL A 181 -2.03 12.46 1.94
N VAL A 182 -0.94 11.93 2.50
CA VAL A 182 -0.77 11.77 3.95
C VAL A 182 -0.89 13.09 4.70
N LYS A 183 -0.38 14.18 4.13
CA LYS A 183 -0.39 15.51 4.75
C LYS A 183 -1.74 16.22 4.63
N ASN A 184 -2.38 16.11 3.48
CA ASN A 184 -3.47 17.00 3.10
C ASN A 184 -4.86 16.35 3.19
N TYR A 185 -4.94 15.01 3.25
CA TYR A 185 -6.21 14.28 3.27
C TYR A 185 -6.38 13.49 4.56
N ASP A 186 -7.61 13.37 5.02
CA ASP A 186 -7.95 12.60 6.24
C ASP A 186 -8.22 11.13 5.91
N VAL A 187 -7.28 10.51 5.19
CA VAL A 187 -7.33 9.07 4.93
C VAL A 187 -6.90 8.26 6.15
N ASP A 188 -7.50 7.08 6.35
CA ASP A 188 -7.14 6.14 7.42
C ASP A 188 -5.85 5.38 7.11
N GLY A 189 -5.51 5.26 5.83
CA GLY A 189 -4.31 4.58 5.39
C GLY A 189 -3.89 4.90 3.97
N ILE A 190 -2.71 4.41 3.61
CA ILE A 190 -2.23 4.32 2.24
C ILE A 190 -2.01 2.86 1.88
N GLN A 191 -2.17 2.53 0.61
CA GLN A 191 -1.89 1.19 0.10
C GLN A 191 -1.07 1.24 -1.18
N GLY A 192 0.02 0.46 -1.20
CA GLY A 192 0.71 0.08 -2.42
C GLY A 192 0.08 -1.16 -3.05
N ASP A 193 0.30 -1.36 -4.34
CA ASP A 193 -0.25 -2.46 -5.12
C ASP A 193 0.85 -3.39 -5.64
N ASP A 194 0.53 -4.25 -6.60
CA ASP A 194 1.50 -5.05 -7.36
C ASP A 194 2.46 -4.20 -8.21
N ARG A 195 2.31 -2.87 -8.17
CA ARG A 195 3.18 -1.87 -8.81
C ARG A 195 3.84 -0.88 -7.84
N LEU A 196 3.63 -1.00 -6.52
CA LEU A 196 4.27 -0.16 -5.49
C LEU A 196 4.55 -0.95 -4.19
N PRO A 197 5.82 -1.08 -3.77
CA PRO A 197 7.00 -0.86 -4.57
C PRO A 197 7.24 -2.05 -5.51
N ALA A 198 7.46 -1.79 -6.76
CA ALA A 198 7.70 -2.83 -7.75
C ALA A 198 8.42 -2.28 -8.98
N MET A 199 9.09 -3.17 -9.69
CA MET A 199 9.54 -3.01 -11.07
C MET A 199 9.61 -4.41 -11.70
N PRO A 200 9.21 -4.60 -12.96
CA PRO A 200 9.45 -5.88 -13.63
C PRO A 200 10.92 -6.28 -13.57
N SER A 201 11.17 -7.53 -13.29
CA SER A 201 12.55 -8.07 -13.24
C SER A 201 13.35 -7.91 -14.53
N LEU A 202 12.67 -7.64 -15.65
CA LEU A 202 13.28 -7.24 -16.92
C LEU A 202 14.10 -5.95 -16.82
N GLY A 203 13.75 -5.05 -15.91
CA GLY A 203 14.35 -3.72 -15.76
C GLY A 203 15.59 -3.69 -14.87
N GLY A 204 16.25 -2.52 -14.88
CA GLY A 204 17.46 -2.27 -14.08
C GLY A 204 18.73 -2.25 -14.91
N TYR A 205 18.62 -2.13 -16.23
CA TYR A 205 19.77 -2.00 -17.14
C TYR A 205 19.97 -0.58 -17.68
N ASP A 206 19.35 0.39 -17.00
CA ASP A 206 19.59 1.83 -17.21
C ASP A 206 20.91 2.27 -16.56
N ASP A 207 21.43 3.42 -17.01
CA ASP A 207 22.73 3.92 -16.58
C ASP A 207 22.83 4.14 -15.07
N TYR A 208 21.76 4.64 -14.43
CA TYR A 208 21.77 4.85 -12.99
C TYR A 208 21.95 3.53 -12.23
N THR A 209 21.11 2.54 -12.57
CA THR A 209 21.10 1.23 -11.88
C THR A 209 22.40 0.47 -12.14
N LEU A 210 22.91 0.49 -13.37
CA LEU A 210 24.19 -0.12 -13.72
C LEU A 210 25.37 0.51 -12.96
N ASN A 211 25.40 1.83 -12.84
CA ASN A 211 26.45 2.53 -12.10
C ASN A 211 26.38 2.28 -10.59
N LEU A 212 25.15 2.21 -10.04
CA LEU A 212 24.95 1.86 -8.63
C LEU A 212 25.43 0.44 -8.34
N TYR A 213 25.07 -0.52 -9.21
CA TYR A 213 25.52 -1.90 -9.07
C TYR A 213 27.05 -2.01 -9.14
N LYS A 214 27.70 -1.39 -10.14
CA LYS A 214 29.17 -1.36 -10.26
C LYS A 214 29.84 -0.81 -9.00
N LYS A 215 29.31 0.29 -8.44
CA LYS A 215 29.85 0.90 -7.22
C LYS A 215 29.81 -0.07 -6.02
N GLU A 216 28.76 -0.88 -5.92
CA GLU A 216 28.58 -1.82 -4.82
C GLU A 216 29.27 -3.19 -5.07
N HIS A 217 29.68 -3.48 -6.31
CA HIS A 217 30.25 -4.76 -6.72
C HIS A 217 31.64 -4.64 -7.35
N GLN A 218 32.49 -3.74 -6.84
CA GLN A 218 33.91 -3.61 -7.23
C GLN A 218 34.12 -3.35 -8.73
N GLY A 219 33.19 -2.65 -9.39
CA GLY A 219 33.24 -2.34 -10.81
C GLY A 219 32.60 -3.39 -11.74
N ASN A 220 32.13 -4.51 -11.20
CA ASN A 220 31.46 -5.53 -12.00
C ASN A 220 30.09 -5.10 -12.49
N LEU A 221 29.74 -5.49 -13.71
CA LEU A 221 28.39 -5.32 -14.26
C LEU A 221 27.45 -6.40 -13.69
N PRO A 222 26.12 -6.11 -13.61
CA PRO A 222 25.17 -7.14 -13.27
C PRO A 222 25.11 -8.23 -14.34
N PRO A 223 24.62 -9.44 -13.98
CA PRO A 223 24.36 -10.50 -14.96
C PRO A 223 23.42 -10.02 -16.08
N ASN A 224 23.65 -10.50 -17.31
CA ASN A 224 22.73 -10.24 -18.42
C ASN A 224 21.41 -11.05 -18.29
N ASP A 225 21.43 -12.12 -17.53
CA ASP A 225 20.21 -12.82 -17.12
C ASP A 225 19.48 -12.02 -16.04
N TYR A 226 18.37 -11.39 -16.41
CA TYR A 226 17.56 -10.59 -15.50
C TYR A 226 16.91 -11.42 -14.37
N LYS A 227 16.92 -12.75 -14.47
CA LYS A 227 16.44 -13.69 -13.44
C LYS A 227 17.57 -14.31 -12.60
N ASP A 228 18.81 -13.91 -12.80
CA ASP A 228 19.90 -14.31 -11.89
C ASP A 228 19.51 -14.05 -10.44
N PRO A 229 19.60 -15.04 -9.53
CA PRO A 229 19.10 -14.92 -8.15
C PRO A 229 19.75 -13.78 -7.34
N ASN A 230 21.04 -13.50 -7.55
CA ASN A 230 21.75 -12.44 -6.84
C ASN A 230 21.30 -11.06 -7.35
N TRP A 231 21.17 -10.93 -8.68
CA TRP A 231 20.70 -9.71 -9.32
C TRP A 231 19.25 -9.41 -8.97
N LEU A 232 18.39 -10.42 -8.96
CA LEU A 232 17.00 -10.33 -8.48
C LEU A 232 16.93 -9.85 -7.03
N THR A 233 17.67 -10.50 -6.15
CA THR A 233 17.67 -10.19 -4.72
C THR A 233 18.20 -8.78 -4.47
N TRP A 234 19.30 -8.37 -5.11
CA TRP A 234 19.84 -7.03 -4.94
C TRP A 234 18.82 -5.94 -5.32
N ARG A 235 18.11 -6.09 -6.45
CA ARG A 235 17.07 -5.13 -6.86
C ARG A 235 15.87 -5.15 -5.92
N ALA A 236 15.40 -6.32 -5.50
CA ALA A 236 14.30 -6.46 -4.54
C ALA A 236 14.63 -5.82 -3.19
N ASP A 237 15.90 -5.93 -2.74
CA ASP A 237 16.37 -5.28 -1.51
C ASP A 237 16.35 -3.75 -1.64
N LYS A 238 16.71 -3.17 -2.79
CA LYS A 238 16.59 -1.72 -3.02
C LYS A 238 15.14 -1.23 -2.89
N LEU A 239 14.19 -1.98 -3.47
CA LEU A 239 12.76 -1.64 -3.32
C LEU A 239 12.25 -1.86 -1.89
N THR A 240 12.78 -2.83 -1.18
CA THR A 240 12.49 -3.04 0.25
C THR A 240 12.98 -1.85 1.08
N VAL A 241 14.17 -1.32 0.79
CA VAL A 241 14.71 -0.10 1.44
C VAL A 241 13.80 1.09 1.17
N PHE A 242 13.42 1.31 -0.09
CA PHE A 242 12.47 2.38 -0.45
C PHE A 242 11.17 2.29 0.36
N LEU A 243 10.58 1.09 0.49
CA LEU A 243 9.36 0.91 1.29
C LEU A 243 9.59 1.25 2.76
N GLY A 244 10.74 0.86 3.32
CA GLY A 244 11.11 1.19 4.69
C GLY A 244 11.23 2.69 4.94
N GLU A 245 11.80 3.44 4.00
CA GLU A 245 11.86 4.90 4.04
C GLU A 245 10.47 5.53 3.95
N LEU A 246 9.65 5.10 2.97
CA LEU A 246 8.28 5.56 2.82
C LEU A 246 7.46 5.31 4.10
N TYR A 247 7.54 4.10 4.66
CA TYR A 247 6.87 3.74 5.91
C TYR A 247 7.27 4.68 7.05
N LYS A 248 8.57 4.88 7.25
CA LYS A 248 9.11 5.77 8.28
C LYS A 248 8.61 7.20 8.12
N GLU A 249 8.60 7.74 6.91
CA GLU A 249 8.14 9.10 6.62
C GLU A 249 6.63 9.26 6.85
N VAL A 250 5.83 8.29 6.41
CA VAL A 250 4.37 8.28 6.68
C VAL A 250 4.10 8.25 8.18
N LYS A 251 4.78 7.37 8.92
CA LYS A 251 4.59 7.26 10.38
C LYS A 251 5.10 8.48 11.14
N ALA A 252 6.10 9.19 10.62
CA ALA A 252 6.57 10.45 11.20
C ALA A 252 5.53 11.57 11.08
N ILE A 253 4.74 11.60 10.00
CA ILE A 253 3.67 12.59 9.78
C ILE A 253 2.40 12.19 10.52
N LYS A 254 1.94 10.96 10.35
CA LYS A 254 0.72 10.41 10.98
C LYS A 254 1.02 9.03 11.61
N PRO A 255 1.43 8.95 12.87
CA PRO A 255 1.86 7.70 13.52
C PRO A 255 0.82 6.57 13.50
N LYS A 256 -0.47 6.91 13.45
CA LYS A 256 -1.57 5.94 13.44
C LYS A 256 -2.02 5.54 12.04
N MET A 257 -1.55 6.21 10.99
CA MET A 257 -1.95 5.91 9.62
C MET A 257 -1.54 4.49 9.23
N ILE A 258 -2.44 3.76 8.65
CA ILE A 258 -2.19 2.40 8.16
C ILE A 258 -1.36 2.46 6.87
N VAL A 259 -0.31 1.66 6.80
CA VAL A 259 0.48 1.43 5.59
C VAL A 259 0.32 -0.03 5.21
N SER A 260 -0.44 -0.30 4.18
CA SER A 260 -0.71 -1.66 3.69
C SER A 260 -0.20 -1.89 2.28
N MET A 261 0.03 -3.16 1.92
CA MET A 261 0.48 -3.54 0.59
C MET A 261 -0.40 -4.65 0.03
N ALA A 262 -0.72 -4.58 -1.27
CA ALA A 262 -1.51 -5.59 -1.98
C ALA A 262 -0.67 -6.22 -3.12
N PRO A 263 0.43 -6.92 -2.80
CA PRO A 263 1.33 -7.50 -3.78
C PRO A 263 0.68 -8.71 -4.48
N SER A 264 1.31 -9.18 -5.56
CA SER A 264 1.06 -10.51 -6.08
C SER A 264 1.55 -11.60 -5.10
N ILE A 265 1.24 -12.86 -5.40
CA ILE A 265 1.66 -14.00 -4.57
C ILE A 265 3.18 -14.22 -4.62
N HIS A 266 3.78 -14.60 -3.49
CA HIS A 266 5.20 -15.00 -3.42
C HIS A 266 5.34 -16.51 -3.79
N PRO A 267 6.45 -16.96 -4.45
CA PRO A 267 7.64 -16.19 -4.83
C PRO A 267 7.51 -15.42 -6.16
N TRP A 268 6.44 -15.66 -6.92
CA TRP A 268 6.20 -15.04 -8.24
C TRP A 268 6.31 -13.50 -8.21
N ALA A 269 5.79 -12.86 -7.16
CA ALA A 269 5.88 -11.41 -6.98
C ALA A 269 7.34 -10.91 -6.94
N LYS A 270 8.25 -11.64 -6.25
CA LYS A 270 9.68 -11.33 -6.21
C LYS A 270 10.34 -11.60 -7.56
N GLU A 271 10.07 -12.75 -8.18
CA GLU A 271 10.69 -13.19 -9.42
C GLU A 271 10.29 -12.34 -10.62
N GLU A 272 9.06 -11.84 -10.65
CA GLU A 272 8.50 -11.11 -11.79
C GLU A 272 8.46 -9.60 -11.61
N TYR A 273 8.35 -9.11 -10.35
CA TYR A 273 8.15 -7.71 -10.03
C TYR A 273 9.03 -7.18 -8.88
N LEU A 274 9.99 -7.98 -8.41
CA LEU A 274 10.93 -7.62 -7.34
C LEU A 274 10.25 -7.30 -6.00
N GLN A 275 9.02 -7.82 -5.79
CA GLN A 275 8.23 -7.61 -4.57
C GLN A 275 8.50 -8.72 -3.55
N ASP A 276 9.38 -8.46 -2.59
CA ASP A 276 9.71 -9.39 -1.50
C ASP A 276 8.88 -9.08 -0.23
N TRP A 277 7.55 -9.25 -0.33
CA TRP A 277 6.65 -8.90 0.76
C TRP A 277 6.88 -9.69 2.08
N PRO A 278 7.41 -10.93 2.11
CA PRO A 278 7.80 -11.54 3.37
C PRO A 278 8.86 -10.72 4.11
N SER A 279 9.88 -10.21 3.39
CA SER A 279 10.89 -9.31 3.96
C SER A 279 10.30 -7.99 4.44
N TRP A 280 9.27 -7.46 3.79
CA TRP A 280 8.60 -6.23 4.24
C TRP A 280 7.92 -6.41 5.60
N LEU A 281 7.25 -7.54 5.81
CA LEU A 281 6.64 -7.88 7.08
C LEU A 281 7.69 -8.15 8.17
N GLU A 282 8.75 -8.88 7.83
CA GLU A 282 9.85 -9.20 8.77
C GLU A 282 10.52 -7.93 9.30
N LYS A 283 10.80 -6.98 8.41
CA LYS A 283 11.41 -5.69 8.74
C LYS A 283 10.42 -4.68 9.36
N GLY A 284 9.12 -4.98 9.34
CA GLY A 284 8.08 -4.09 9.87
C GLY A 284 7.85 -2.85 9.01
N TYR A 285 8.03 -2.94 7.69
CA TYR A 285 7.88 -1.82 6.73
C TYR A 285 6.46 -1.69 6.18
N CYS A 286 5.53 -2.52 6.62
CA CYS A 286 4.09 -2.36 6.44
C CYS A 286 3.34 -2.86 7.67
N ASP A 287 2.11 -2.35 7.85
CA ASP A 287 1.26 -2.80 8.95
C ASP A 287 0.63 -4.16 8.65
N TYR A 288 0.26 -4.41 7.39
CA TYR A 288 -0.22 -5.69 6.88
C TYR A 288 -0.12 -5.80 5.35
N VAL A 289 -0.28 -7.03 4.85
CA VAL A 289 -0.33 -7.32 3.42
C VAL A 289 -1.64 -8.00 3.04
N ILE A 290 -2.07 -7.76 1.81
CA ILE A 290 -3.25 -8.39 1.17
C ILE A 290 -2.83 -8.97 -0.18
N PRO A 291 -2.08 -10.10 -0.22
CA PRO A 291 -1.65 -10.68 -1.49
C PRO A 291 -2.85 -11.07 -2.36
N GLN A 292 -2.72 -10.87 -3.65
CA GLN A 292 -3.76 -11.11 -4.66
C GLN A 292 -3.88 -12.60 -4.98
N VAL A 293 -4.65 -13.33 -4.14
CA VAL A 293 -4.89 -14.79 -4.29
C VAL A 293 -6.01 -15.03 -5.31
N TYR A 294 -5.83 -14.53 -6.53
CA TYR A 294 -6.84 -14.63 -7.60
C TYR A 294 -6.77 -15.99 -8.29
N ARG A 295 -7.70 -16.88 -7.97
CA ARG A 295 -7.77 -18.25 -8.50
C ARG A 295 -9.16 -18.56 -9.01
N LYS A 296 -9.26 -19.59 -9.87
CA LYS A 296 -10.52 -19.96 -10.54
C LYS A 296 -11.17 -21.22 -9.94
N THR A 297 -10.47 -21.95 -9.08
CA THR A 297 -10.99 -23.13 -8.39
C THR A 297 -10.63 -23.09 -6.92
N ILE A 298 -11.42 -23.79 -6.08
CA ILE A 298 -11.19 -23.79 -4.63
C ILE A 298 -9.91 -24.54 -4.26
N GLU A 299 -9.55 -25.58 -5.00
CA GLU A 299 -8.33 -26.35 -4.79
C GLU A 299 -7.11 -25.46 -5.02
N SER A 300 -7.09 -24.71 -6.14
CA SER A 300 -6.01 -23.78 -6.46
C SER A 300 -5.97 -22.60 -5.49
N TYR A 301 -7.14 -22.11 -5.03
CA TYR A 301 -7.20 -21.06 -4.01
C TYR A 301 -6.59 -21.53 -2.69
N THR A 302 -7.03 -22.71 -2.21
CA THR A 302 -6.57 -23.30 -0.96
C THR A 302 -5.07 -23.55 -0.97
N SER A 303 -4.56 -24.27 -1.97
CA SER A 303 -3.14 -24.59 -2.08
C SER A 303 -2.25 -23.35 -2.20
N THR A 304 -2.71 -22.34 -2.95
CA THR A 304 -2.00 -21.07 -3.03
C THR A 304 -1.96 -20.38 -1.66
N LEU A 305 -3.08 -20.32 -0.97
CA LEU A 305 -3.18 -19.63 0.31
C LEU A 305 -2.32 -20.30 1.39
N GLU A 306 -2.32 -21.64 1.45
CA GLU A 306 -1.44 -22.43 2.32
C GLU A 306 0.03 -22.11 2.03
N SER A 307 0.44 -22.14 0.77
CA SER A 307 1.80 -21.76 0.36
C SER A 307 2.16 -20.32 0.78
N GLN A 308 1.23 -19.35 0.69
CA GLN A 308 1.51 -17.98 1.14
C GLN A 308 1.72 -17.90 2.65
N LEU A 309 1.00 -18.71 3.44
CA LEU A 309 1.17 -18.74 4.89
C LEU A 309 2.54 -19.30 5.31
N ASP A 310 3.16 -20.16 4.51
CA ASP A 310 4.49 -20.71 4.76
C ASP A 310 5.60 -19.65 4.63
N TYR A 311 5.37 -18.60 3.83
CA TYR A 311 6.31 -17.47 3.70
C TYR A 311 6.17 -16.42 4.80
N LEU A 312 5.14 -16.51 5.66
CA LEU A 312 4.94 -15.52 6.71
C LEU A 312 6.03 -15.62 7.79
N PRO A 313 6.59 -14.49 8.22
CA PRO A 313 7.43 -14.46 9.41
C PRO A 313 6.67 -15.00 10.63
N LYS A 314 7.40 -15.67 11.51
CA LYS A 314 6.80 -16.26 12.73
C LYS A 314 5.95 -15.23 13.49
N LYS A 315 4.74 -15.64 13.90
CA LYS A 315 3.78 -14.84 14.68
C LYS A 315 3.19 -13.61 13.97
N GLN A 316 3.25 -13.52 12.63
CA GLN A 316 2.68 -12.38 11.87
C GLN A 316 1.43 -12.74 11.05
N LYS A 317 0.77 -13.86 11.33
CA LYS A 317 -0.46 -14.28 10.63
C LYS A 317 -1.57 -13.24 10.72
N ASN A 318 -1.64 -12.50 11.81
CA ASN A 318 -2.58 -11.40 12.00
C ASN A 318 -2.32 -10.16 11.14
N LYS A 319 -1.22 -10.15 10.38
CA LYS A 319 -0.88 -9.11 9.40
C LYS A 319 -1.09 -9.57 7.95
N PHE A 320 -1.71 -10.71 7.75
CA PHE A 320 -1.99 -11.28 6.44
C PHE A 320 -3.50 -11.36 6.23
N PHE A 321 -3.98 -10.75 5.16
CA PHE A 321 -5.35 -10.86 4.69
C PHE A 321 -5.35 -11.35 3.25
N SER A 322 -6.42 -12.01 2.80
CA SER A 322 -6.47 -12.55 1.45
C SER A 322 -7.10 -11.55 0.47
N GLY A 323 -6.46 -11.31 -0.67
CA GLY A 323 -7.09 -10.69 -1.83
C GLY A 323 -7.97 -11.71 -2.56
N VAL A 324 -9.26 -11.45 -2.61
CA VAL A 324 -10.27 -12.35 -3.23
C VAL A 324 -10.76 -11.75 -4.54
N LEU A 325 -10.66 -12.50 -5.63
CA LEU A 325 -11.19 -12.06 -6.92
C LEU A 325 -12.72 -12.16 -6.91
N LEU A 326 -13.39 -11.02 -7.04
CA LEU A 326 -14.84 -10.95 -7.06
C LEU A 326 -15.40 -10.64 -8.45
N GLN A 327 -14.63 -9.91 -9.26
CA GLN A 327 -14.95 -9.69 -10.68
C GLN A 327 -13.68 -9.42 -11.47
N VAL A 328 -13.62 -9.93 -12.71
CA VAL A 328 -12.64 -9.53 -13.72
C VAL A 328 -13.27 -9.64 -15.10
N ASN A 329 -13.08 -8.62 -15.94
CA ASN A 329 -13.64 -8.55 -17.29
C ASN A 329 -15.16 -8.85 -17.34
N GLY A 330 -15.91 -8.36 -16.34
CA GLY A 330 -17.35 -8.59 -16.22
C GLY A 330 -17.75 -9.99 -15.76
N ILE A 331 -16.79 -10.87 -15.43
CA ILE A 331 -17.06 -12.24 -14.98
C ILE A 331 -16.91 -12.31 -13.45
N ASN A 332 -17.97 -12.78 -12.78
CA ASN A 332 -17.99 -13.03 -11.35
C ASN A 332 -17.78 -14.52 -11.06
N PRO A 333 -17.22 -14.91 -9.88
CA PRO A 333 -17.29 -16.30 -9.40
C PRO A 333 -18.74 -16.73 -9.15
N SER A 334 -19.00 -18.03 -9.01
CA SER A 334 -20.28 -18.46 -8.44
C SER A 334 -20.36 -18.06 -6.96
N GLN A 335 -21.57 -17.91 -6.42
CA GLN A 335 -21.75 -17.60 -4.99
C GLN A 335 -21.17 -18.70 -4.10
N ASP A 336 -21.31 -19.98 -4.49
CA ASP A 336 -20.75 -21.10 -3.75
C ASP A 336 -19.23 -21.07 -3.73
N PHE A 337 -18.59 -20.68 -4.84
CA PHE A 337 -17.14 -20.53 -4.88
C PHE A 337 -16.67 -19.34 -4.01
N LEU A 338 -17.36 -18.20 -4.06
CA LEU A 338 -17.09 -17.07 -3.18
C LEU A 338 -17.19 -17.47 -1.70
N LYS A 339 -18.25 -18.18 -1.33
CA LYS A 339 -18.47 -18.69 0.02
C LYS A 339 -17.35 -19.64 0.46
N ALA A 340 -16.97 -20.58 -0.41
CA ALA A 340 -15.89 -21.53 -0.17
C ALA A 340 -14.53 -20.83 0.04
N MET A 341 -14.21 -19.78 -0.72
CA MET A 341 -12.98 -18.98 -0.51
C MET A 341 -12.96 -18.33 0.87
N ILE A 342 -14.07 -17.71 1.30
CA ILE A 342 -14.17 -17.05 2.62
C ILE A 342 -14.09 -18.09 3.76
N GLU A 343 -14.75 -19.23 3.62
CA GLU A 343 -14.67 -20.33 4.60
C GLU A 343 -13.25 -20.89 4.69
N THR A 344 -12.55 -21.02 3.57
CA THR A 344 -11.13 -21.43 3.54
C THR A 344 -10.26 -20.44 4.29
N ASN A 345 -10.46 -19.12 4.11
CA ASN A 345 -9.76 -18.12 4.89
C ASN A 345 -9.91 -18.37 6.39
N ARG A 346 -11.15 -18.59 6.86
CA ARG A 346 -11.44 -18.82 8.29
C ARG A 346 -10.83 -20.13 8.79
N LYS A 347 -10.94 -21.22 8.02
CA LYS A 347 -10.32 -22.53 8.35
C LYS A 347 -8.80 -22.42 8.51
N LEU A 348 -8.16 -21.62 7.67
CA LEU A 348 -6.71 -21.35 7.73
C LEU A 348 -6.35 -20.26 8.76
N GLY A 349 -7.33 -19.73 9.51
CA GLY A 349 -7.14 -18.75 10.58
C GLY A 349 -6.83 -17.32 10.07
N ILE A 350 -7.16 -17.02 8.82
CA ILE A 350 -7.11 -15.66 8.26
C ILE A 350 -8.41 -14.95 8.62
N GLN A 351 -8.28 -13.80 9.29
CA GLN A 351 -9.42 -13.12 9.91
C GLN A 351 -10.10 -12.08 9.03
N GLY A 352 -9.63 -11.91 7.78
CA GLY A 352 -10.21 -10.93 6.87
C GLY A 352 -9.72 -11.09 5.43
N GLU A 353 -10.37 -10.38 4.55
CA GLU A 353 -10.09 -10.35 3.12
C GLU A 353 -10.39 -8.99 2.52
N SER A 354 -9.90 -8.77 1.30
CA SER A 354 -10.32 -7.65 0.46
C SER A 354 -10.78 -8.15 -0.91
N PHE A 355 -11.86 -7.57 -1.41
CA PHE A 355 -12.50 -8.03 -2.65
C PHE A 355 -12.07 -7.17 -3.84
N PHE A 356 -11.56 -7.80 -4.88
CA PHE A 356 -11.27 -7.16 -6.15
C PHE A 356 -12.38 -7.50 -7.16
N PHE A 357 -13.23 -6.58 -7.52
CA PHE A 357 -13.34 -5.22 -7.05
C PHE A 357 -14.83 -4.85 -6.80
N TYR A 358 -15.13 -3.59 -6.44
CA TYR A 358 -16.43 -3.07 -6.03
C TYR A 358 -17.59 -3.50 -6.93
N GLU A 359 -17.42 -3.48 -8.26
CA GLU A 359 -18.51 -3.84 -9.20
C GLU A 359 -19.03 -5.26 -8.96
N GLY A 360 -18.17 -6.16 -8.48
CA GLY A 360 -18.56 -7.54 -8.15
C GLY A 360 -19.48 -7.66 -6.93
N LEU A 361 -19.49 -6.68 -6.01
CA LEU A 361 -20.42 -6.69 -4.87
C LEU A 361 -21.88 -6.68 -5.33
N LYS A 362 -22.15 -6.01 -6.44
CA LYS A 362 -23.48 -5.87 -7.03
C LYS A 362 -24.09 -7.21 -7.48
N ALA A 363 -23.24 -8.21 -7.75
CA ALA A 363 -23.68 -9.53 -8.17
C ALA A 363 -24.20 -10.40 -7.01
N PHE A 364 -23.87 -10.07 -5.74
CA PHE A 364 -24.18 -10.90 -4.58
C PHE A 364 -24.82 -10.12 -3.42
N PRO A 365 -25.88 -9.31 -3.68
CA PRO A 365 -26.40 -8.39 -2.66
C PRO A 365 -26.95 -9.10 -1.43
N ASP A 366 -27.60 -10.25 -1.60
CA ASP A 366 -28.17 -11.03 -0.51
C ASP A 366 -27.09 -11.73 0.32
N TYR A 367 -26.09 -12.30 -0.32
CA TYR A 367 -24.98 -12.94 0.37
C TYR A 367 -24.25 -11.94 1.28
N PHE A 368 -23.86 -10.80 0.74
CA PHE A 368 -23.15 -9.80 1.50
C PHE A 368 -23.99 -9.20 2.63
N SER A 369 -25.26 -8.85 2.36
CA SER A 369 -26.09 -8.19 3.36
C SER A 369 -26.62 -9.13 4.46
N LYS A 370 -26.79 -10.44 4.18
CA LYS A 370 -27.42 -11.39 5.10
C LYS A 370 -26.43 -12.35 5.75
N GLU A 371 -25.43 -12.83 4.98
CA GLU A 371 -24.50 -13.84 5.47
C GLU A 371 -23.15 -13.25 5.86
N TYR A 372 -22.53 -12.47 4.98
CA TYR A 372 -21.19 -11.95 5.18
C TYR A 372 -21.13 -10.80 6.22
N SER A 373 -22.10 -9.89 6.21
CA SER A 373 -22.13 -8.77 7.15
C SER A 373 -22.23 -9.20 8.61
N ASN A 374 -22.77 -10.39 8.87
CA ASN A 374 -22.96 -10.97 10.20
C ASN A 374 -21.79 -11.86 10.67
N LYS A 375 -20.76 -12.07 9.84
CA LYS A 375 -19.55 -12.82 10.16
C LYS A 375 -18.42 -11.86 10.55
#